data_1b18496430867c414a24983068910ab7
#
_entry.id   1b18496430867c414a24983068910ab7
#
_cell.length_a   1.000
_cell.length_b   1.000
_cell.length_c   1.000
_cell.angle_alpha   90.00
_cell.angle_beta   90.00
_cell.angle_gamma   90.00
#
_symmetry.space_group_name_H-M   'P 1'
#
loop_
_entity.id
_entity.type
_entity.pdbx_description
1 polymer ?
#
loop_
_entity_poly.entity_id
_entity_poly.type
_entity_poly.pdbx_seq_one_letter_code
_entity_poly.pdbx_strand_id
1 'polypeptide(L)'
;MSYPDKLVAGINFDGHGLAQSINAMQMDMNIMGIFGENIIGFDKVGYQRKDAVISSFAEYIGSNALSYNVDNQVGRLLMTENPLDLALSEKGYFQILNSNGTIELTRDGRFKINKAGELLTLDNQKVLSSTGNPIILPFVPKELNHISIGLDGKVGVFDAEKRGLVSAGYIGVVSEDGSQVQGNCVRQGYIESSNVTLEREYAEMANYQKSFSANRQMFKIQNNNLSTAISSLGRV
;
A
#
# COMPACT_ATOMS: atom_id res chain seq x y z
N MET A 1 40.08 -30.81 -48.88
CA MET A 1 39.72 -31.56 -47.67
C MET A 1 38.97 -30.64 -46.75
N SER A 2 37.69 -30.79 -46.74
CA SER A 2 36.76 -29.96 -45.96
C SER A 2 36.69 -30.56 -44.55
N TYR A 3 37.09 -29.81 -43.55
CA TYR A 3 36.82 -30.17 -42.15
C TYR A 3 35.35 -29.93 -41.84
N PRO A 4 34.70 -30.84 -41.15
CA PRO A 4 33.30 -30.73 -40.90
C PRO A 4 33.02 -29.72 -39.72
N ASP A 5 32.39 -28.63 -40.07
CA ASP A 5 31.77 -27.66 -39.17
C ASP A 5 30.59 -28.25 -38.36
N LYS A 6 30.73 -29.42 -37.76
CA LYS A 6 29.58 -30.13 -37.17
C LYS A 6 29.66 -30.36 -35.66
N LEU A 7 30.52 -29.68 -34.92
CA LEU A 7 30.66 -29.94 -33.47
C LEU A 7 30.43 -28.77 -32.56
N VAL A 8 29.98 -27.60 -33.07
CA VAL A 8 29.66 -26.46 -32.23
C VAL A 8 28.18 -26.01 -32.37
N ALA A 9 27.40 -26.72 -33.17
CA ALA A 9 25.99 -26.38 -33.41
C ALA A 9 25.04 -26.97 -32.36
N GLY A 10 25.33 -26.83 -31.08
CA GLY A 10 24.45 -27.34 -30.01
C GLY A 10 24.58 -26.67 -28.65
N ILE A 11 25.55 -25.80 -28.48
CA ILE A 11 25.70 -25.06 -27.25
C ILE A 11 25.64 -23.58 -27.63
N ASN A 12 24.45 -23.03 -27.69
CA ASN A 12 24.28 -21.58 -27.60
C ASN A 12 24.74 -21.17 -26.20
N PHE A 13 25.98 -20.74 -26.11
CA PHE A 13 26.51 -20.01 -24.94
C PHE A 13 25.93 -18.60 -24.91
N ASP A 14 24.61 -18.49 -25.07
CA ASP A 14 23.93 -17.26 -24.82
C ASP A 14 23.91 -17.11 -23.30
N GLY A 15 24.63 -16.13 -22.80
CA GLY A 15 24.55 -15.70 -21.38
C GLY A 15 23.15 -15.32 -20.93
N HIS A 16 22.17 -15.44 -21.84
CA HIS A 16 20.74 -15.21 -21.61
C HIS A 16 20.19 -16.06 -20.46
N GLY A 17 20.54 -17.33 -20.35
CA GLY A 17 20.01 -18.19 -19.28
C GLY A 17 20.47 -17.78 -17.88
N LEU A 18 21.75 -17.38 -17.74
CA LEU A 18 22.24 -16.83 -16.47
C LEU A 18 21.58 -15.51 -16.15
N ALA A 19 21.47 -14.59 -17.12
CA ALA A 19 20.80 -13.31 -16.95
C ALA A 19 19.32 -13.48 -16.59
N GLN A 20 18.61 -14.39 -17.27
CA GLN A 20 17.22 -14.72 -16.97
C GLN A 20 17.05 -15.26 -15.53
N SER A 21 17.93 -16.16 -15.09
CA SER A 21 17.90 -16.69 -13.72
C SER A 21 18.12 -15.59 -12.67
N ILE A 22 19.03 -14.63 -12.95
CA ILE A 22 19.28 -13.48 -12.07
C ILE A 22 18.06 -12.56 -12.04
N ASN A 23 17.50 -12.19 -13.20
CA ASN A 23 16.33 -11.33 -13.30
C ASN A 23 15.12 -11.95 -12.58
N ALA A 24 14.91 -13.26 -12.76
CA ALA A 24 13.84 -13.98 -12.09
C ALA A 24 14.02 -13.96 -10.55
N MET A 25 15.23 -14.20 -10.05
CA MET A 25 15.52 -14.10 -8.63
C MET A 25 15.31 -12.70 -8.08
N GLN A 26 15.71 -11.66 -8.81
CA GLN A 26 15.48 -10.26 -8.41
C GLN A 26 13.99 -9.94 -8.36
N MET A 27 13.22 -10.42 -9.34
CA MET A 27 11.76 -10.25 -9.35
C MET A 27 11.12 -10.96 -8.16
N ASP A 28 11.47 -12.23 -7.91
CA ASP A 28 10.98 -12.98 -6.75
C ASP A 28 11.28 -12.24 -5.44
N MET A 29 12.48 -11.67 -5.27
CA MET A 29 12.86 -10.87 -4.10
C MET A 29 12.00 -9.60 -3.96
N ASN A 30 11.77 -8.87 -5.05
CA ASN A 30 10.97 -7.64 -5.02
C ASN A 30 9.51 -7.95 -4.67
N ILE A 31 8.95 -9.04 -5.20
CA ILE A 31 7.60 -9.50 -4.87
C ILE A 31 7.51 -9.91 -3.40
N MET A 32 8.50 -10.66 -2.90
CA MET A 32 8.57 -11.01 -1.46
C MET A 32 8.68 -9.75 -0.59
N GLY A 33 9.30 -8.68 -1.09
CA GLY A 33 9.32 -7.37 -0.43
C GLY A 33 7.92 -6.78 -0.25
N ILE A 34 7.05 -6.86 -1.27
CA ILE A 34 5.65 -6.40 -1.19
C ILE A 34 4.88 -7.19 -0.13
N PHE A 35 5.02 -8.52 -0.09
CA PHE A 35 4.41 -9.33 0.97
C PHE A 35 4.95 -8.96 2.35
N GLY A 36 6.26 -8.67 2.46
CA GLY A 36 6.86 -8.18 3.70
C GLY A 36 6.24 -6.86 4.17
N GLU A 37 6.01 -5.92 3.25
CA GLU A 37 5.32 -4.66 3.56
C GLU A 37 3.88 -4.89 4.02
N ASN A 38 3.15 -5.83 3.38
CA ASN A 38 1.79 -6.20 3.80
C ASN A 38 1.79 -6.81 5.21
N ILE A 39 2.72 -7.70 5.51
CA ILE A 39 2.85 -8.32 6.83
C ILE A 39 3.11 -7.25 7.91
N ILE A 40 4.00 -6.29 7.64
CA ILE A 40 4.27 -5.15 8.54
C ILE A 40 3.04 -4.24 8.64
N GLY A 41 2.25 -4.16 7.58
CA GLY A 41 1.01 -3.39 7.51
C GLY A 41 -0.19 -4.02 8.20
N PHE A 42 -0.13 -5.29 8.60
CA PHE A 42 -1.26 -6.04 9.16
C PHE A 42 -1.88 -5.36 10.40
N ASP A 43 -1.05 -4.84 11.31
CA ASP A 43 -1.51 -4.17 12.55
C ASP A 43 -1.73 -2.66 12.37
N LYS A 44 -1.54 -2.11 11.16
CA LYS A 44 -1.71 -0.68 10.92
C LYS A 44 -3.17 -0.35 10.61
N VAL A 45 -3.69 0.67 11.29
CA VAL A 45 -5.03 1.21 11.02
C VAL A 45 -5.09 1.78 9.61
N GLY A 46 -6.12 1.41 8.86
CA GLY A 46 -6.35 1.90 7.51
C GLY A 46 -5.34 1.42 6.47
N TYR A 47 -4.50 0.43 6.78
CA TYR A 47 -3.57 -0.12 5.80
C TYR A 47 -4.30 -0.95 4.75
N GLN A 48 -4.01 -0.67 3.50
CA GLN A 48 -4.54 -1.40 2.36
C GLN A 48 -3.47 -2.31 1.76
N ARG A 49 -3.85 -3.56 1.53
CA ARG A 49 -3.01 -4.60 0.96
C ARG A 49 -2.50 -4.17 -0.42
N LYS A 50 -1.24 -4.45 -0.70
CA LYS A 50 -0.62 -4.27 -2.01
C LYS A 50 -0.56 -5.60 -2.73
N ASP A 51 -1.12 -5.67 -3.93
CA ASP A 51 -1.04 -6.82 -4.83
C ASP A 51 0.07 -6.59 -5.86
N ALA A 52 1.04 -7.50 -5.90
CA ALA A 52 2.10 -7.45 -6.90
C ALA A 52 1.51 -7.66 -8.31
N VAL A 53 1.86 -6.78 -9.24
CA VAL A 53 1.46 -6.86 -10.65
C VAL A 53 2.71 -6.98 -11.50
N ILE A 54 2.83 -8.07 -12.24
CA ILE A 54 3.92 -8.33 -13.17
C ILE A 54 3.43 -7.96 -14.56
N SER A 55 4.13 -7.03 -15.22
CA SER A 55 3.85 -6.70 -16.62
C SER A 55 4.15 -7.90 -17.51
N SER A 56 3.33 -8.12 -18.55
CA SER A 56 3.57 -9.13 -19.58
C SER A 56 4.90 -8.94 -20.33
N PHE A 57 5.50 -7.76 -20.23
CA PHE A 57 6.82 -7.44 -20.78
C PHE A 57 7.97 -7.62 -19.77
N ALA A 58 7.72 -8.26 -18.63
CA ALA A 58 8.72 -8.47 -17.58
C ALA A 58 10.00 -9.16 -18.10
N GLU A 59 9.86 -10.07 -19.07
CA GLU A 59 11.00 -10.76 -19.69
C GLU A 59 11.96 -9.80 -20.41
N TYR A 60 11.44 -8.66 -20.94
CA TYR A 60 12.23 -7.66 -21.67
C TYR A 60 12.72 -6.51 -20.79
N ILE A 61 11.97 -6.13 -19.76
CA ILE A 61 12.24 -4.95 -18.92
C ILE A 61 12.93 -5.35 -17.60
N GLY A 62 12.90 -6.64 -17.26
CA GLY A 62 13.48 -7.16 -16.02
C GLY A 62 12.72 -6.67 -14.78
N SER A 63 13.46 -6.37 -13.69
CA SER A 63 12.87 -5.96 -12.40
C SER A 63 12.03 -4.68 -12.46
N ASN A 64 12.19 -3.84 -13.48
CA ASN A 64 11.42 -2.61 -13.69
C ASN A 64 9.98 -2.86 -14.16
N ALA A 65 9.62 -4.10 -14.47
CA ALA A 65 8.26 -4.49 -14.86
C ALA A 65 7.33 -4.78 -13.69
N LEU A 66 7.83 -4.74 -12.47
CA LEU A 66 7.04 -4.94 -11.26
C LEU A 66 6.38 -3.62 -10.85
N SER A 67 5.09 -3.67 -10.65
CA SER A 67 4.28 -2.64 -10.01
C SER A 67 3.41 -3.29 -8.93
N TYR A 68 2.63 -2.49 -8.23
CA TYR A 68 1.59 -3.04 -7.33
C TYR A 68 0.29 -2.27 -7.51
N ASN A 69 -0.81 -2.96 -7.31
CA ASN A 69 -2.13 -2.36 -7.13
C ASN A 69 -2.49 -2.37 -5.65
N VAL A 70 -3.20 -1.34 -5.21
CA VAL A 70 -3.75 -1.28 -3.86
C VAL A 70 -5.11 -1.98 -3.86
N ASP A 71 -5.32 -2.91 -2.94
CA ASP A 71 -6.62 -3.53 -2.73
C ASP A 71 -7.51 -2.56 -1.95
N ASN A 72 -8.47 -1.95 -2.66
CA ASN A 72 -9.40 -0.95 -2.12
C ASN A 72 -10.58 -1.55 -1.35
N GLN A 73 -10.52 -2.82 -0.97
CA GLN A 73 -11.55 -3.42 -0.11
C GLN A 73 -11.46 -2.82 1.29
N VAL A 74 -12.63 -2.52 1.84
CA VAL A 74 -12.74 -1.97 3.20
C VAL A 74 -12.33 -3.05 4.20
N GLY A 75 -11.43 -2.69 5.11
CA GLY A 75 -11.04 -3.53 6.22
C GLY A 75 -12.17 -3.70 7.25
N ARG A 76 -11.91 -4.48 8.27
CA ARG A 76 -12.88 -4.66 9.35
C ARG A 76 -12.97 -3.39 10.19
N LEU A 77 -14.19 -2.91 10.45
CA LEU A 77 -14.41 -1.79 11.34
C LEU A 77 -14.38 -2.25 12.81
N LEU A 78 -13.54 -1.60 13.61
CA LEU A 78 -13.38 -1.86 15.04
C LEU A 78 -13.87 -0.65 15.82
N MET A 79 -14.75 -0.89 16.79
CA MET A 79 -15.27 0.16 17.66
C MET A 79 -14.20 0.59 18.68
N THR A 80 -14.05 1.92 18.90
CA THR A 80 -13.02 2.48 19.78
C THR A 80 -13.70 3.45 20.72
N GLU A 81 -14.44 3.70 21.31
CA GLU A 81 -15.00 4.70 22.25
C GLU A 81 -14.45 6.14 22.11
N ASN A 82 -13.48 6.38 21.21
CA ASN A 82 -12.92 7.73 20.96
C ASN A 82 -13.76 8.46 19.91
N PRO A 83 -14.40 9.59 20.23
CA PRO A 83 -15.23 10.34 19.29
C PRO A 83 -14.49 10.91 18.07
N LEU A 84 -13.16 10.98 18.12
CA LEU A 84 -12.33 11.50 17.03
C LEU A 84 -11.77 10.38 16.14
N ASP A 85 -12.05 9.12 16.47
CA ASP A 85 -11.74 8.00 15.59
C ASP A 85 -12.87 7.83 14.58
N LEU A 86 -12.49 7.86 13.30
CA LEU A 86 -13.41 7.78 12.19
C LEU A 86 -13.01 6.65 11.25
N ALA A 87 -13.97 5.93 10.75
CA ALA A 87 -13.75 4.94 9.71
C ALA A 87 -14.67 5.18 8.52
N LEU A 88 -14.28 4.70 7.37
CA LEU A 88 -15.11 4.72 6.17
C LEU A 88 -15.75 3.35 5.97
N SER A 89 -17.09 3.30 5.85
CA SER A 89 -17.81 2.06 5.56
C SER A 89 -17.83 1.70 4.08
N GLU A 90 -17.35 2.58 3.24
CA GLU A 90 -17.29 2.43 1.78
C GLU A 90 -15.88 2.76 1.26
N LYS A 91 -15.64 2.50 -0.01
CA LYS A 91 -14.37 2.87 -0.68
C LYS A 91 -14.22 4.38 -0.71
N GLY A 92 -13.04 4.86 -0.38
CA GLY A 92 -12.72 6.28 -0.36
C GLY A 92 -11.56 6.56 0.61
N TYR A 93 -11.19 7.81 0.73
CA TYR A 93 -10.05 8.26 1.53
C TYR A 93 -10.36 9.60 2.18
N PHE A 94 -9.84 9.80 3.38
CA PHE A 94 -9.75 11.13 3.98
C PHE A 94 -8.65 11.92 3.27
N GLN A 95 -8.89 13.20 3.07
CA GLN A 95 -7.89 14.12 2.53
C GLN A 95 -7.13 14.80 3.68
N ILE A 96 -5.82 14.78 3.61
CA ILE A 96 -4.95 15.42 4.59
C ILE A 96 -3.95 16.35 3.89
N LEU A 97 -3.62 17.45 4.56
CA LEU A 97 -2.66 18.43 4.08
C LEU A 97 -1.37 18.31 4.88
N ASN A 98 -0.29 17.97 4.20
CA ASN A 98 1.04 17.91 4.78
C ASN A 98 1.62 19.30 5.06
N SER A 99 2.65 19.37 5.88
CA SER A 99 3.39 20.59 6.17
C SER A 99 4.07 21.23 4.95
N ASN A 100 4.34 20.43 3.92
CA ASN A 100 4.90 20.90 2.64
C ASN A 100 3.84 21.44 1.66
N GLY A 101 2.55 21.42 2.04
CA GLY A 101 1.44 21.89 1.22
C GLY A 101 0.90 20.84 0.22
N THR A 102 1.38 19.60 0.25
CA THR A 102 0.83 18.51 -0.59
C THR A 102 -0.39 17.88 0.08
N ILE A 103 -1.38 17.53 -0.75
CA ILE A 103 -2.55 16.76 -0.31
C ILE A 103 -2.20 15.28 -0.45
N GLU A 104 -2.44 14.53 0.61
CA GLU A 104 -2.33 13.08 0.64
C GLU A 104 -3.66 12.44 1.00
N LEU A 105 -3.81 11.19 0.63
CA LEU A 105 -5.00 10.38 0.90
C LEU A 105 -4.67 9.35 1.97
N THR A 106 -5.57 9.21 2.95
CA THR A 106 -5.40 8.23 4.03
C THR A 106 -6.71 7.56 4.39
N ARG A 107 -6.62 6.32 4.83
CA ARG A 107 -7.74 5.61 5.50
C ARG A 107 -7.58 5.57 7.02
N ASP A 108 -6.45 6.03 7.55
CA ASP A 108 -6.28 6.16 8.98
C ASP A 108 -7.09 7.36 9.49
N GLY A 109 -8.20 7.08 10.13
CA GLY A 109 -9.12 8.08 10.66
C GLY A 109 -8.92 8.38 12.14
N ARG A 110 -7.76 8.08 12.71
CA ARG A 110 -7.43 8.45 14.10
C ARG A 110 -7.02 9.92 14.14
N PHE A 111 -7.95 10.77 14.49
CA PHE A 111 -7.73 12.21 14.50
C PHE A 111 -7.59 12.75 15.92
N LYS A 112 -7.05 13.95 16.03
CA LYS A 112 -6.94 14.73 17.27
C LYS A 112 -7.25 16.19 16.98
N ILE A 113 -7.51 16.95 18.04
CA ILE A 113 -7.77 18.38 17.95
C ILE A 113 -6.69 19.13 18.72
N ASN A 114 -6.16 20.19 18.12
CA ASN A 114 -5.21 21.06 18.79
C ASN A 114 -5.93 22.21 19.54
N LYS A 115 -5.15 23.05 20.25
CA LYS A 115 -5.68 24.18 21.01
C LYS A 115 -6.34 25.26 20.13
N ALA A 116 -6.02 25.29 18.84
CA ALA A 116 -6.63 26.20 17.86
C ALA A 116 -7.95 25.65 17.27
N GLY A 117 -8.36 24.44 17.66
CA GLY A 117 -9.55 23.79 17.12
C GLY A 117 -9.34 23.10 15.78
N GLU A 118 -8.12 23.00 15.27
CA GLU A 118 -7.83 22.30 14.01
C GLU A 118 -7.91 20.79 14.21
N LEU A 119 -8.58 20.09 13.28
CA LEU A 119 -8.61 18.64 13.21
C LEU A 119 -7.35 18.13 12.51
N LEU A 120 -6.58 17.30 13.20
CA LEU A 120 -5.26 16.82 12.76
C LEU A 120 -5.19 15.29 12.82
N THR A 121 -4.34 14.71 11.99
CA THR A 121 -3.87 13.32 12.15
C THR A 121 -2.94 13.20 13.36
N LEU A 122 -2.58 11.95 13.73
CA LEU A 122 -1.59 11.72 14.79
C LEU A 122 -0.25 12.37 14.48
N ASP A 123 0.12 12.48 13.19
CA ASP A 123 1.36 13.08 12.67
C ASP A 123 1.27 14.61 12.48
N ASN A 124 0.22 15.25 13.02
CA ASN A 124 -0.04 16.69 12.93
C ASN A 124 -0.32 17.24 11.52
N GLN A 125 -0.76 16.40 10.59
CA GLN A 125 -1.25 16.83 9.29
C GLN A 125 -2.69 17.31 9.41
N LYS A 126 -3.08 18.35 8.64
CA LYS A 126 -4.42 18.93 8.73
C LYS A 126 -5.43 18.10 7.94
N VAL A 127 -6.55 17.77 8.56
CA VAL A 127 -7.67 17.10 7.87
C VAL A 127 -8.45 18.12 7.05
N LEU A 128 -8.69 17.79 5.79
CA LEU A 128 -9.38 18.68 4.86
C LEU A 128 -10.88 18.39 4.82
N SER A 129 -11.62 19.48 4.61
CA SER A 129 -13.05 19.43 4.33
C SER A 129 -13.34 19.04 2.88
N SER A 130 -14.59 18.76 2.57
CA SER A 130 -15.05 18.54 1.20
C SER A 130 -14.79 19.72 0.26
N THR A 131 -14.53 20.92 0.81
CA THR A 131 -14.16 22.13 0.03
C THR A 131 -12.64 22.30 -0.12
N GLY A 132 -11.82 21.37 0.41
CA GLY A 132 -10.36 21.44 0.35
C GLY A 132 -9.70 22.34 1.40
N ASN A 133 -10.47 22.91 2.32
CA ASN A 133 -9.95 23.73 3.41
C ASN A 133 -9.75 22.89 4.68
N PRO A 134 -8.76 23.23 5.55
CA PRO A 134 -8.63 22.58 6.84
C PRO A 134 -9.90 22.70 7.68
N ILE A 135 -10.26 21.64 8.38
CA ILE A 135 -11.39 21.64 9.30
C ILE A 135 -10.94 22.28 10.60
N ILE A 136 -11.64 23.36 10.98
CA ILE A 136 -11.42 24.11 12.22
C ILE A 136 -12.72 24.16 12.97
N LEU A 137 -12.73 23.68 14.22
CA LEU A 137 -13.88 23.75 15.09
C LEU A 137 -14.11 25.21 15.53
N PRO A 138 -15.37 25.65 15.64
CA PRO A 138 -15.71 27.01 16.07
C PRO A 138 -15.24 27.32 17.51
N PHE A 139 -15.11 26.29 18.33
CA PHE A 139 -14.51 26.33 19.66
C PHE A 139 -14.06 24.91 20.05
N VAL A 140 -13.09 24.82 20.96
CA VAL A 140 -12.62 23.54 21.50
C VAL A 140 -13.50 23.16 22.69
N PRO A 141 -14.25 22.05 22.60
CA PRO A 141 -15.09 21.61 23.70
C PRO A 141 -14.24 21.08 24.86
N LYS A 142 -14.78 21.18 26.10
CA LYS A 142 -14.12 20.63 27.28
C LYS A 142 -14.04 19.10 27.27
N GLU A 143 -15.03 18.45 26.64
CA GLU A 143 -15.13 17.02 26.51
C GLU A 143 -15.29 16.66 25.04
N LEU A 144 -14.56 15.64 24.58
CA LEU A 144 -14.62 15.18 23.19
C LEU A 144 -15.99 14.63 22.80
N ASN A 145 -16.77 14.15 23.77
CA ASN A 145 -18.14 13.65 23.54
C ASN A 145 -19.12 14.71 23.05
N HIS A 146 -18.75 16.00 23.15
CA HIS A 146 -19.53 17.10 22.57
C HIS A 146 -19.30 17.27 21.07
N ILE A 147 -18.41 16.47 20.48
CA ILE A 147 -18.17 16.47 19.04
C ILE A 147 -19.02 15.37 18.43
N SER A 148 -19.87 15.73 17.49
CA SER A 148 -20.70 14.81 16.74
C SER A 148 -20.32 14.87 15.27
N ILE A 149 -20.05 13.69 14.69
CA ILE A 149 -19.73 13.58 13.28
C ILE A 149 -20.80 12.69 12.64
N GLY A 150 -21.55 13.29 11.72
CA GLY A 150 -22.63 12.60 11.02
C GLY A 150 -22.10 11.55 10.03
N LEU A 151 -22.99 10.66 9.62
CA LEU A 151 -22.66 9.66 8.60
C LEU A 151 -22.26 10.30 7.26
N ASP A 152 -22.77 11.49 6.99
CA ASP A 152 -22.47 12.35 5.83
C ASP A 152 -21.12 13.10 5.97
N GLY A 153 -20.39 12.86 7.06
CA GLY A 153 -19.15 13.56 7.36
C GLY A 153 -19.32 14.95 7.96
N LYS A 154 -20.55 15.37 8.29
CA LYS A 154 -20.80 16.68 8.91
C LYS A 154 -20.22 16.73 10.32
N VAL A 155 -19.28 17.63 10.55
CA VAL A 155 -18.66 17.86 11.85
C VAL A 155 -19.44 18.95 12.58
N GLY A 156 -19.87 18.67 13.82
CA GLY A 156 -20.55 19.60 14.68
C GLY A 156 -20.01 19.52 16.11
N VAL A 157 -20.06 20.65 16.82
CA VAL A 157 -19.72 20.76 18.24
C VAL A 157 -20.94 21.21 18.99
N PHE A 158 -21.31 20.51 20.07
CA PHE A 158 -22.45 20.88 20.90
C PHE A 158 -22.09 22.10 21.73
N ASP A 159 -22.86 23.19 21.56
CA ASP A 159 -22.78 24.40 22.33
C ASP A 159 -23.87 24.39 23.43
N ALA A 160 -23.42 24.32 24.68
CA ALA A 160 -24.33 24.30 25.83
C ALA A 160 -25.11 25.59 25.98
N GLU A 161 -24.55 26.76 25.58
CA GLU A 161 -25.23 28.06 25.66
C GLU A 161 -26.32 28.20 24.61
N LYS A 162 -26.05 27.74 23.39
CA LYS A 162 -27.01 27.78 22.28
C LYS A 162 -27.92 26.55 22.24
N ARG A 163 -27.68 25.56 23.13
CA ARG A 163 -28.40 24.27 23.17
C ARG A 163 -28.53 23.60 21.81
N GLY A 164 -27.47 23.65 21.00
CA GLY A 164 -27.47 23.11 19.64
C GLY A 164 -26.09 22.75 19.09
N LEU A 165 -26.06 22.06 17.98
CA LEU A 165 -24.83 21.72 17.26
C LEU A 165 -24.41 22.92 16.37
N VAL A 166 -23.19 23.40 16.58
CA VAL A 166 -22.55 24.39 15.70
C VAL A 166 -21.70 23.63 14.70
N SER A 167 -21.97 23.79 13.39
CA SER A 167 -21.26 23.06 12.34
C SER A 167 -19.87 23.66 12.10
N ALA A 168 -18.89 22.77 11.94
CA ALA A 168 -17.51 23.10 11.53
C ALA A 168 -17.24 22.79 10.05
N GLY A 169 -18.19 22.18 9.33
CA GLY A 169 -18.05 21.78 7.96
C GLY A 169 -18.27 20.28 7.74
N TYR A 170 -17.83 19.78 6.59
CA TYR A 170 -17.93 18.37 6.22
C TYR A 170 -16.53 17.81 5.96
N ILE A 171 -16.23 16.63 6.48
CA ILE A 171 -14.97 15.94 6.19
C ILE A 171 -14.94 15.58 4.70
N GLY A 172 -13.82 15.88 4.05
CA GLY A 172 -13.59 15.53 2.65
C GLY A 172 -13.30 14.04 2.52
N VAL A 173 -14.23 13.30 1.91
CA VAL A 173 -14.01 11.92 1.50
C VAL A 173 -13.96 11.86 0.00
N VAL A 174 -12.89 11.31 -0.55
CA VAL A 174 -12.66 11.21 -1.99
C VAL A 174 -12.32 9.78 -2.38
N SER A 175 -12.60 9.45 -3.64
CA SER A 175 -12.10 8.22 -4.26
C SER A 175 -10.64 8.39 -4.71
N GLU A 176 -10.04 7.32 -5.20
CA GLU A 176 -8.65 7.30 -5.66
C GLU A 176 -8.37 8.28 -6.80
N ASP A 177 -9.37 8.55 -7.65
CA ASP A 177 -9.30 9.53 -8.74
C ASP A 177 -9.49 10.99 -8.28
N GLY A 178 -9.69 11.22 -6.97
CA GLY A 178 -9.93 12.54 -6.38
C GLY A 178 -11.38 13.01 -6.48
N SER A 179 -12.31 12.23 -7.05
CA SER A 179 -13.73 12.57 -7.06
C SER A 179 -14.32 12.46 -5.66
N GLN A 180 -15.22 13.39 -5.30
CA GLN A 180 -15.86 13.35 -3.97
C GLN A 180 -16.81 12.15 -3.86
N VAL A 181 -16.66 11.39 -2.79
CA VAL A 181 -17.60 10.34 -2.41
C VAL A 181 -18.77 10.99 -1.68
N GLN A 182 -19.94 10.94 -2.32
CA GLN A 182 -21.19 11.41 -1.73
C GLN A 182 -21.91 10.23 -1.06
N GLY A 183 -22.29 10.40 0.20
CA GLY A 183 -23.07 9.38 0.89
C GLY A 183 -22.80 9.33 2.39
N ASN A 184 -23.45 8.38 3.06
CA ASN A 184 -23.35 8.18 4.50
C ASN A 184 -22.25 7.16 4.85
N CYS A 185 -21.00 7.47 4.47
CA CYS A 185 -19.89 6.53 4.57
C CYS A 185 -19.02 6.69 5.84
N VAL A 186 -19.16 7.79 6.60
CA VAL A 186 -18.34 8.06 7.78
C VAL A 186 -18.95 7.40 9.02
N ARG A 187 -18.12 6.72 9.81
CA ARG A 187 -18.51 6.07 11.08
C ARG A 187 -17.67 6.65 12.22
N GLN A 188 -18.33 7.40 13.11
CA GLN A 188 -17.69 7.95 14.31
C GLN A 188 -17.52 6.88 15.39
N GLY A 189 -16.38 6.90 16.11
CA GLY A 189 -16.05 5.93 17.15
C GLY A 189 -15.58 4.58 16.62
N TYR A 190 -15.13 4.54 15.37
CA TYR A 190 -14.59 3.35 14.72
C TYR A 190 -13.26 3.66 14.05
N ILE A 191 -12.41 2.64 13.99
CA ILE A 191 -11.21 2.61 13.14
C ILE A 191 -11.35 1.46 12.14
N GLU A 192 -10.67 1.59 11.01
CA GLU A 192 -10.57 0.52 10.02
C GLU A 192 -9.29 -0.28 10.26
N SER A 193 -9.40 -1.59 10.49
CA SER A 193 -8.23 -2.46 10.52
C SER A 193 -7.68 -2.66 9.11
N SER A 194 -6.42 -3.10 9.02
CA SER A 194 -5.85 -3.56 7.75
C SER A 194 -6.73 -4.63 7.08
N ASN A 195 -6.80 -4.64 5.75
CA ASN A 195 -7.42 -5.70 4.96
C ASN A 195 -6.45 -6.83 4.61
N VAL A 196 -5.24 -6.82 5.18
CA VAL A 196 -4.24 -7.89 5.04
C VAL A 196 -4.66 -9.12 5.84
N THR A 197 -4.47 -10.30 5.26
CA THR A 197 -4.62 -11.60 5.94
C THR A 197 -3.27 -12.30 5.97
N LEU A 198 -2.71 -12.50 7.16
CA LEU A 198 -1.35 -13.07 7.32
C LEU A 198 -1.19 -14.44 6.67
N GLU A 199 -2.22 -15.29 6.79
CA GLU A 199 -2.22 -16.63 6.20
C GLU A 199 -2.04 -16.56 4.68
N ARG A 200 -2.69 -15.61 4.03
CA ARG A 200 -2.56 -15.38 2.59
C ARG A 200 -1.16 -14.89 2.23
N GLU A 201 -0.64 -13.88 2.95
CA GLU A 201 0.68 -13.33 2.68
C GLU A 201 1.79 -14.38 2.85
N TYR A 202 1.74 -15.19 3.90
CA TYR A 202 2.72 -16.27 4.11
C TYR A 202 2.60 -17.37 3.04
N ALA A 203 1.38 -17.73 2.64
CA ALA A 203 1.17 -18.75 1.61
C ALA A 203 1.69 -18.29 0.24
N GLU A 204 1.42 -17.04 -0.13
CA GLU A 204 1.92 -16.45 -1.37
C GLU A 204 3.45 -16.28 -1.34
N MET A 205 4.01 -15.77 -0.26
CA MET A 205 5.46 -15.64 -0.05
C MET A 205 6.18 -16.99 -0.19
N ALA A 206 5.63 -18.07 0.36
CA ALA A 206 6.23 -19.41 0.27
C ALA A 206 6.35 -19.89 -1.19
N ASN A 207 5.43 -19.54 -2.07
CA ASN A 207 5.50 -19.88 -3.48
C ASN A 207 6.67 -19.16 -4.17
N TYR A 208 6.87 -17.87 -3.87
CA TYR A 208 8.00 -17.10 -4.43
C TYR A 208 9.34 -17.52 -3.85
N GLN A 209 9.39 -17.97 -2.58
CA GLN A 209 10.60 -18.58 -2.00
C GLN A 209 10.99 -19.86 -2.73
N LYS A 210 10.01 -20.69 -3.12
CA LYS A 210 10.26 -21.90 -3.94
C LYS A 210 10.77 -21.55 -5.33
N SER A 211 10.14 -20.54 -5.98
CA SER A 211 10.56 -20.00 -7.29
C SER A 211 12.00 -19.51 -7.23
N PHE A 212 12.31 -18.65 -6.26
CA PHE A 212 13.67 -18.15 -6.02
C PHE A 212 14.69 -19.29 -5.86
N SER A 213 14.34 -20.32 -5.06
CA SER A 213 15.22 -21.46 -4.82
C SER A 213 15.47 -22.27 -6.11
N ALA A 214 14.44 -22.46 -6.94
CA ALA A 214 14.57 -23.11 -8.24
C ALA A 214 15.45 -22.28 -9.21
N ASN A 215 15.22 -20.97 -9.30
CA ASN A 215 16.02 -20.07 -10.14
C ASN A 215 17.49 -20.04 -9.69
N ARG A 216 17.73 -20.06 -8.38
CA ARG A 216 19.08 -20.17 -7.81
C ARG A 216 19.76 -21.48 -8.19
N GLN A 217 19.01 -22.60 -8.22
CA GLN A 217 19.56 -23.89 -8.66
C GLN A 217 19.88 -23.90 -10.15
N MET A 218 19.00 -23.33 -10.97
CA MET A 218 19.24 -23.16 -12.41
C MET A 218 20.49 -22.32 -12.68
N PHE A 219 20.65 -21.20 -11.97
CA PHE A 219 21.85 -20.38 -12.05
C PHE A 219 23.12 -21.16 -11.74
N LYS A 220 23.11 -21.97 -10.66
CA LYS A 220 24.27 -22.80 -10.28
C LYS A 220 24.61 -23.83 -11.36
N ILE A 221 23.60 -24.51 -11.93
CA ILE A 221 23.80 -25.51 -13.00
C ILE A 221 24.42 -24.84 -14.23
N GLN A 222 23.88 -23.71 -14.66
CA GLN A 222 24.37 -22.98 -15.82
C GLN A 222 25.80 -22.46 -15.61
N ASN A 223 26.10 -21.93 -14.42
CA ASN A 223 27.43 -21.46 -14.07
C ASN A 223 28.46 -22.60 -14.05
N ASN A 224 28.09 -23.77 -13.52
CA ASN A 224 28.95 -24.95 -13.52
C ASN A 224 29.21 -25.48 -14.97
N ASN A 225 28.17 -25.50 -15.81
CA ASN A 225 28.29 -25.90 -17.19
C ASN A 225 29.25 -24.94 -17.94
N LEU A 226 29.12 -23.63 -17.73
CA LEU A 226 30.01 -22.64 -18.30
C LEU A 226 31.45 -22.83 -17.84
N SER A 227 31.69 -23.04 -16.55
CA SER A 227 33.01 -23.32 -15.98
C SER A 227 33.64 -24.58 -16.58
N THR A 228 32.86 -25.64 -16.73
CA THR A 228 33.32 -26.91 -17.36
C THR A 228 33.69 -26.71 -18.82
N ALA A 229 32.86 -25.96 -19.56
CA ALA A 229 33.15 -25.66 -20.96
C ALA A 229 34.42 -24.83 -21.13
N ILE A 230 34.62 -23.80 -20.34
CA ILE A 230 35.84 -22.97 -20.33
C ILE A 230 37.07 -23.83 -20.00
N SER A 231 36.96 -24.72 -18.99
CA SER A 231 38.07 -25.60 -18.60
C SER A 231 38.41 -26.66 -19.68
N SER A 232 37.41 -27.08 -20.44
CA SER A 232 37.65 -28.03 -21.54
C SER A 232 38.30 -27.36 -22.77
N LEU A 233 37.93 -26.10 -23.06
CA LEU A 233 38.52 -25.30 -24.13
C LEU A 233 39.95 -24.82 -23.79
N GLY A 234 40.27 -24.59 -22.53
CA GLY A 234 41.61 -24.15 -22.10
C GLY A 234 42.63 -25.28 -21.99
N ARG A 235 42.27 -26.52 -22.28
CA ARG A 235 43.16 -27.71 -22.28
C ARG A 235 43.68 -28.11 -23.65
N VAL A 236 43.43 -27.30 -24.68
CA VAL A 236 43.93 -27.54 -26.07
C VAL A 236 45.27 -26.88 -26.29
#